data_4259be4db26fa1d83d6d6daf0a168687
#
_entry.id   4259be4db26fa1d83d6d6daf0a168687
#
_cell.length_a   1.000
_cell.length_b   1.000
_cell.length_c   1.000
_cell.angle_alpha   90.00
_cell.angle_beta   90.00
_cell.angle_gamma   90.00
#
_symmetry.space_group_name_H-M   'P 1'
#
loop_
_entity.id
_entity.type
_entity.pdbx_description
1 polymer ?
#
loop_
_entity_poly.entity_id
_entity_poly.type
_entity_poly.pdbx_seq_one_letter_code
_entity_poly.pdbx_strand_id
1 'polypeptide(L)'
;MSVYSLYHKGAFTRSTLVFPNDHKNLTSAQDEGQALYEITRHTCSMELIRCANAQTLLAGKYEGFTSRTMSLTGFGMTTKAKQAGVWKLGWKFIDFSSNEFTWRVSTTSSSWTLTDQGGRVVAKFTRARLRISKLGVLEVMERVDEALLALILVTCKIVHHDVQESEQSGG
;
A
#
# COMPACT_ATOMS: atom_id res chain seq x y z
N MET A 1 7.77 8.05 -14.28
CA MET A 1 7.89 6.96 -13.28
C MET A 1 8.32 7.57 -11.96
N SER A 2 7.65 7.22 -10.88
CA SER A 2 8.00 7.64 -9.52
C SER A 2 8.30 6.41 -8.69
N VAL A 3 9.31 6.50 -7.80
CA VAL A 3 9.77 5.39 -6.96
C VAL A 3 9.62 5.78 -5.50
N TYR A 4 9.11 4.85 -4.69
CA TYR A 4 8.93 5.04 -3.26
C TYR A 4 9.50 3.85 -2.49
N SER A 5 10.22 4.09 -1.42
CA SER A 5 10.64 3.04 -0.49
C SER A 5 9.79 3.07 0.78
N LEU A 6 9.36 1.90 1.21
CA LEU A 6 8.48 1.70 2.35
C LEU A 6 9.26 1.04 3.50
N TYR A 7 9.16 1.63 4.69
CA TYR A 7 9.86 1.16 5.90
C TYR A 7 8.93 1.07 7.10
N HIS A 8 9.13 0.07 7.94
CA HIS A 8 8.54 0.09 9.28
C HIS A 8 9.10 1.28 10.07
N LYS A 9 8.24 2.04 10.73
CA LYS A 9 8.64 3.18 11.58
C LYS A 9 9.44 2.73 12.80
N GLY A 10 9.23 1.51 13.26
CA GLY A 10 9.95 0.89 14.38
C GLY A 10 9.55 -0.56 14.55
N ALA A 11 10.33 -1.33 15.31
CA ALA A 11 10.19 -2.78 15.47
C ALA A 11 8.80 -3.24 15.97
N PHE A 12 8.12 -2.41 16.75
CA PHE A 12 6.82 -2.73 17.36
C PHE A 12 5.69 -1.80 16.91
N THR A 13 5.92 -0.94 15.92
CA THR A 13 4.90 -0.03 15.43
C THR A 13 4.15 -0.65 14.25
N ARG A 14 2.86 -0.33 14.16
CA ARG A 14 2.02 -0.66 13.00
C ARG A 14 2.07 0.42 11.92
N SER A 15 3.05 1.32 12.01
CA SER A 15 3.23 2.43 11.09
C SER A 15 4.31 2.13 10.05
N THR A 16 4.04 2.55 8.84
CA THR A 16 4.92 2.45 7.68
C THR A 16 5.23 3.85 7.16
N LEU A 17 6.51 4.17 7.06
CA LEU A 17 6.98 5.41 6.45
C LEU A 17 7.22 5.20 4.95
N VAL A 18 6.84 6.19 4.16
CA VAL A 18 7.00 6.22 2.71
C VAL A 18 7.94 7.36 2.33
N PHE A 19 9.08 7.02 1.75
CA PHE A 19 10.08 7.98 1.27
C PHE A 19 10.12 8.01 -0.25
N PRO A 20 10.44 9.17 -0.85
CA PRO A 20 10.72 9.22 -2.28
C PRO A 20 12.03 8.46 -2.57
N ASN A 21 12.15 7.93 -3.77
CA ASN A 21 13.29 7.17 -4.27
C ASN A 21 13.50 5.80 -3.58
N ASP A 22 14.45 5.03 -4.11
CA ASP A 22 14.88 3.76 -3.52
C ASP A 22 16.11 3.97 -2.63
N HIS A 23 15.96 3.69 -1.36
CA HIS A 23 17.03 3.77 -0.36
C HIS A 23 17.39 2.39 0.15
N LYS A 24 18.66 2.18 0.46
CA LYS A 24 19.15 0.88 0.98
C LYS A 24 18.57 0.55 2.35
N ASN A 25 18.44 1.55 3.23
CA ASN A 25 17.96 1.41 4.60
C ASN A 25 17.25 2.68 5.08
N LEU A 26 16.61 2.59 6.24
CA LEU A 26 15.87 3.71 6.82
C LEU A 26 16.75 4.91 7.14
N THR A 27 17.98 4.69 7.63
CA THR A 27 18.91 5.77 7.95
C THR A 27 19.23 6.59 6.71
N SER A 28 19.59 5.94 5.59
CA SER A 28 19.88 6.67 4.35
C SER A 28 18.65 7.40 3.80
N ALA A 29 17.45 6.88 3.99
CA ALA A 29 16.22 7.58 3.61
C ALA A 29 16.00 8.83 4.48
N GLN A 30 16.21 8.72 5.78
CA GLN A 30 16.08 9.87 6.72
C GLN A 30 17.15 10.94 6.52
N ASP A 31 18.36 10.55 6.14
CA ASP A 31 19.44 11.49 5.84
C ASP A 31 19.16 12.34 4.59
N GLU A 32 18.39 11.80 3.63
CA GLU A 32 17.98 12.54 2.43
C GLU A 32 16.74 13.42 2.64
N GLY A 33 15.95 13.19 3.68
CA GLY A 33 14.78 14.00 3.99
C GLY A 33 13.73 13.32 4.85
N GLN A 34 12.61 14.01 5.00
CA GLN A 34 11.47 13.46 5.73
C GLN A 34 10.67 12.49 4.87
N ALA A 35 10.02 11.53 5.53
CA ALA A 35 9.00 10.72 4.89
C ALA A 35 7.91 11.62 4.28
N LEU A 36 7.43 11.27 3.09
CA LEU A 36 6.31 11.96 2.45
C LEU A 36 4.99 11.60 3.13
N TYR A 37 4.82 10.32 3.43
CA TYR A 37 3.59 9.77 4.01
C TYR A 37 3.91 8.78 5.13
N GLU A 38 2.94 8.65 6.02
CA GLU A 38 2.88 7.60 7.03
C GLU A 38 1.58 6.83 6.87
N ILE A 39 1.65 5.50 6.80
CA ILE A 39 0.50 4.61 6.80
C ILE A 39 0.43 3.97 8.18
N THR A 40 -0.61 4.26 8.95
CA THR A 40 -0.86 3.67 10.26
C THR A 40 -1.98 2.65 10.16
N ARG A 41 -1.72 1.44 10.62
CA ARG A 41 -2.69 0.36 10.66
C ARG A 41 -3.20 0.14 12.10
N HIS A 42 -4.51 0.15 12.25
CA HIS A 42 -5.22 -0.27 13.46
C HIS A 42 -5.85 -1.65 13.25
N THR A 43 -6.56 -2.16 14.25
CA THR A 43 -7.16 -3.51 14.17
C THR A 43 -8.16 -3.64 13.01
N CYS A 44 -9.02 -2.64 12.81
CA CYS A 44 -10.07 -2.67 11.79
C CYS A 44 -10.02 -1.47 10.82
N SER A 45 -8.94 -0.70 10.85
CA SER A 45 -8.80 0.50 10.03
C SER A 45 -7.35 0.79 9.64
N MET A 46 -7.19 1.68 8.68
CA MET A 46 -5.90 2.15 8.20
C MET A 46 -6.01 3.61 7.81
N GLU A 47 -4.97 4.38 8.05
CA GLU A 47 -4.91 5.80 7.71
C GLU A 47 -3.62 6.10 6.94
N LEU A 48 -3.73 6.96 5.93
CA LEU A 48 -2.62 7.57 5.23
C LEU A 48 -2.53 9.04 5.62
N ILE A 49 -1.39 9.43 6.16
CA ILE A 49 -1.13 10.78 6.65
C ILE A 49 -0.01 11.40 5.81
N ARG A 50 -0.19 12.62 5.34
CA ARG A 50 0.89 13.43 4.75
C ARG A 50 1.76 13.98 5.88
N CYS A 51 3.05 13.64 5.89
CA CYS A 51 3.95 14.00 6.99
C CYS A 51 4.19 15.51 7.10
N ALA A 52 4.23 16.22 5.98
CA ALA A 52 4.54 17.65 5.95
C ALA A 52 3.61 18.54 6.80
N ASN A 53 2.35 18.16 6.92
CA ASN A 53 1.32 18.94 7.63
C ASN A 53 0.43 18.10 8.55
N ALA A 54 0.77 16.84 8.76
CA ALA A 54 0.01 15.86 9.54
C ALA A 54 -1.46 15.70 9.09
N GLN A 55 -1.74 15.94 7.80
CA GLN A 55 -3.08 15.83 7.24
C GLN A 55 -3.40 14.38 6.90
N THR A 56 -4.51 13.84 7.40
CA THR A 56 -5.06 12.57 6.94
C THR A 56 -5.60 12.74 5.52
N LEU A 57 -5.01 12.01 4.58
CA LEU A 57 -5.41 12.02 3.16
C LEU A 57 -6.46 10.97 2.86
N LEU A 58 -6.31 9.78 3.46
CA LEU A 58 -7.19 8.64 3.22
C LEU A 58 -7.36 7.86 4.52
N ALA A 59 -8.60 7.51 4.84
CA ALA A 59 -8.96 6.64 5.94
C ALA A 59 -9.69 5.40 5.40
N GLY A 60 -9.23 4.22 5.77
CA GLY A 60 -9.83 2.94 5.40
C GLY A 60 -10.42 2.24 6.60
N LYS A 61 -11.59 1.63 6.43
CA LYS A 61 -12.25 0.84 7.46
C LYS A 61 -12.79 -0.45 6.87
N TYR A 62 -12.46 -1.59 7.50
CA TYR A 62 -13.04 -2.88 7.11
C TYR A 62 -14.54 -2.92 7.37
N GLU A 63 -15.31 -3.43 6.42
CA GLU A 63 -16.75 -3.62 6.54
C GLU A 63 -17.05 -4.95 7.25
N GLY A 64 -17.04 -4.95 8.60
CA GLY A 64 -17.29 -6.12 9.43
C GLY A 64 -16.05 -6.98 9.74
N PHE A 65 -16.20 -7.95 10.65
CA PHE A 65 -15.09 -8.75 11.16
C PHE A 65 -14.54 -9.78 10.16
N THR A 66 -15.38 -10.25 9.25
CA THR A 66 -15.03 -11.25 8.24
C THR A 66 -14.97 -10.65 6.84
N SER A 67 -15.21 -9.36 6.71
CA SER A 67 -15.30 -8.70 5.43
C SER A 67 -13.93 -8.54 4.79
N ARG A 68 -13.84 -8.94 3.55
CA ARG A 68 -12.71 -8.70 2.67
C ARG A 68 -12.95 -7.45 1.82
N THR A 69 -13.68 -6.51 2.39
CA THR A 69 -14.00 -5.21 1.79
C THR A 69 -13.58 -4.11 2.75
N MET A 70 -12.93 -3.09 2.22
CA MET A 70 -12.56 -1.90 2.95
C MET A 70 -13.20 -0.67 2.28
N SER A 71 -13.92 0.12 3.05
CA SER A 71 -14.34 1.48 2.65
C SER A 71 -13.16 2.42 2.79
N LEU A 72 -12.88 3.20 1.76
CA LEU A 72 -11.79 4.16 1.70
C LEU A 72 -12.37 5.57 1.50
N THR A 73 -12.14 6.44 2.46
CA THR A 73 -12.65 7.82 2.46
C THR A 73 -11.51 8.82 2.48
N GLY A 74 -11.54 9.76 1.58
CA GLY A 74 -10.56 10.85 1.47
C GLY A 74 -10.88 11.75 0.29
N PHE A 75 -10.24 12.90 0.21
CA PHE A 75 -10.45 13.86 -0.87
C PHE A 75 -11.95 14.26 -1.08
N GLY A 76 -12.73 14.25 0.01
CA GLY A 76 -14.17 14.51 -0.05
C GLY A 76 -15.04 13.41 -0.66
N MET A 77 -14.49 12.23 -0.91
CA MET A 77 -15.14 11.11 -1.59
C MET A 77 -14.94 9.79 -0.84
N THR A 78 -15.75 8.80 -1.18
CA THR A 78 -15.62 7.43 -0.64
C THR A 78 -15.62 6.43 -1.78
N THR A 79 -14.74 5.44 -1.67
CA THR A 79 -14.67 4.30 -2.57
C THR A 79 -14.45 3.00 -1.79
N LYS A 80 -14.34 1.88 -2.49
CA LYS A 80 -14.15 0.56 -1.88
C LYS A 80 -12.99 -0.18 -2.51
N ALA A 81 -12.26 -0.89 -1.66
CA ALA A 81 -11.34 -1.93 -2.06
C ALA A 81 -11.89 -3.30 -1.62
N LYS A 82 -11.75 -4.30 -2.47
CA LYS A 82 -12.23 -5.67 -2.21
C LYS A 82 -11.14 -6.68 -2.51
N GLN A 83 -11.07 -7.73 -1.71
CA GLN A 83 -10.20 -8.85 -2.02
C GLN A 83 -10.70 -9.58 -3.28
N ALA A 84 -9.78 -9.91 -4.17
CA ALA A 84 -10.08 -10.56 -5.46
C ALA A 84 -10.15 -12.08 -5.30
N GLY A 85 -11.32 -12.60 -4.85
CA GLY A 85 -11.63 -14.03 -4.75
C GLY A 85 -11.13 -14.71 -3.47
N VAL A 86 -11.67 -15.89 -3.18
CA VAL A 86 -11.46 -16.63 -1.91
C VAL A 86 -10.03 -17.15 -1.74
N TRP A 87 -9.36 -17.45 -2.85
CA TRP A 87 -8.01 -18.06 -2.87
C TRP A 87 -6.92 -17.15 -3.40
N LYS A 88 -7.26 -15.89 -3.73
CA LYS A 88 -6.31 -14.94 -4.31
C LYS A 88 -5.99 -13.86 -3.28
N LEU A 89 -4.71 -13.64 -3.04
CA LEU A 89 -4.21 -12.58 -2.16
C LEU A 89 -4.33 -11.17 -2.79
N GLY A 90 -4.86 -11.08 -4.01
CA GLY A 90 -5.03 -9.84 -4.73
C GLY A 90 -6.20 -9.00 -4.22
N TRP A 91 -6.13 -7.70 -4.47
CA TRP A 91 -7.15 -6.73 -4.14
C TRP A 91 -7.53 -5.92 -5.37
N LYS A 92 -8.82 -5.58 -5.46
CA LYS A 92 -9.36 -4.65 -6.45
C LYS A 92 -9.84 -3.40 -5.74
N PHE A 93 -9.63 -2.25 -6.36
CA PHE A 93 -10.26 -1.02 -5.93
C PHE A 93 -10.74 -0.19 -7.11
N ILE A 94 -11.68 0.71 -6.84
CA ILE A 94 -12.16 1.71 -7.80
C ILE A 94 -11.60 3.05 -7.33
N ASP A 95 -11.01 3.83 -8.23
CA ASP A 95 -10.56 5.18 -7.89
C ASP A 95 -11.75 6.16 -7.82
N PHE A 96 -11.48 7.39 -7.42
CA PHE A 96 -12.51 8.43 -7.31
C PHE A 96 -13.04 8.91 -8.67
N SER A 97 -12.45 8.47 -9.78
CA SER A 97 -12.91 8.70 -11.15
C SER A 97 -13.61 7.48 -11.77
N SER A 98 -13.93 6.47 -10.96
CA SER A 98 -14.62 5.24 -11.35
C SER A 98 -13.79 4.28 -12.24
N ASN A 99 -12.46 4.39 -12.23
CA ASN A 99 -11.58 3.42 -12.87
C ASN A 99 -11.27 2.27 -11.91
N GLU A 100 -11.31 1.04 -12.41
CA GLU A 100 -10.98 -0.16 -11.63
C GLU A 100 -9.50 -0.50 -11.77
N PHE A 101 -8.87 -0.84 -10.64
CA PHE A 101 -7.49 -1.31 -10.55
C PHE A 101 -7.43 -2.64 -9.80
N THR A 102 -6.50 -3.51 -10.19
CA THR A 102 -6.35 -4.83 -9.59
C THR A 102 -4.90 -5.11 -9.25
N TRP A 103 -4.62 -5.39 -7.97
CA TRP A 103 -3.36 -5.97 -7.53
C TRP A 103 -3.30 -7.45 -7.88
N ARG A 104 -2.34 -7.81 -8.72
CA ARG A 104 -2.01 -9.20 -9.06
C ARG A 104 -0.87 -9.66 -8.17
N VAL A 105 -1.16 -10.62 -7.32
CA VAL A 105 -0.24 -11.13 -6.30
C VAL A 105 0.09 -12.59 -6.63
N SER A 106 1.38 -12.91 -6.56
CA SER A 106 1.87 -14.28 -6.62
C SER A 106 2.60 -14.63 -5.33
N THR A 107 2.27 -15.76 -4.74
CA THR A 107 2.95 -16.27 -3.54
C THR A 107 4.38 -16.72 -3.81
N THR A 108 4.70 -17.04 -5.05
CA THR A 108 6.05 -17.47 -5.47
C THR A 108 6.94 -16.31 -5.89
N SER A 109 6.38 -15.14 -6.16
CA SER A 109 7.12 -13.94 -6.58
C SER A 109 7.32 -12.97 -5.42
N SER A 110 8.46 -12.32 -5.39
CA SER A 110 8.73 -11.20 -4.48
C SER A 110 8.16 -9.87 -5.00
N SER A 111 7.51 -9.85 -6.15
CA SER A 111 6.94 -8.63 -6.74
C SER A 111 5.49 -8.83 -7.15
N TRP A 112 4.70 -7.76 -6.99
CA TRP A 112 3.29 -7.69 -7.36
C TRP A 112 3.05 -6.52 -8.29
N THR A 113 2.06 -6.64 -9.14
CA THR A 113 1.72 -5.59 -10.11
C THR A 113 0.30 -5.10 -9.90
N LEU A 114 0.11 -3.79 -10.01
CA LEU A 114 -1.19 -3.14 -10.11
C LEU A 114 -1.50 -2.89 -11.58
N THR A 115 -2.62 -3.38 -12.05
CA THR A 115 -3.08 -3.19 -13.43
C THR A 115 -4.39 -2.43 -13.48
N ASP A 116 -4.57 -1.61 -14.51
CA ASP A 116 -5.84 -0.99 -14.84
C ASP A 116 -6.79 -1.98 -15.55
N GLN A 117 -7.99 -1.54 -15.91
CA GLN A 117 -9.00 -2.35 -16.63
C GLN A 117 -8.50 -2.87 -17.98
N GLY A 118 -7.60 -2.16 -18.64
CA GLY A 118 -6.98 -2.56 -19.91
C GLY A 118 -5.84 -3.56 -19.74
N GLY A 119 -5.48 -3.91 -18.51
CA GLY A 119 -4.36 -4.80 -18.21
C GLY A 119 -3.00 -4.12 -18.23
N ARG A 120 -2.95 -2.79 -18.37
CA ARG A 120 -1.70 -2.02 -18.33
C ARG A 120 -1.18 -1.94 -16.89
N VAL A 121 0.12 -2.15 -16.70
CA VAL A 121 0.77 -2.04 -15.41
C VAL A 121 0.89 -0.57 -15.02
N VAL A 122 0.25 -0.19 -13.91
CA VAL A 122 0.25 1.17 -13.35
C VAL A 122 1.27 1.29 -12.23
N ALA A 123 1.44 0.25 -11.43
CA ALA A 123 2.45 0.21 -10.38
C ALA A 123 2.99 -1.21 -10.18
N LYS A 124 4.18 -1.29 -9.60
CA LYS A 124 4.84 -2.53 -9.21
C LYS A 124 5.40 -2.38 -7.80
N PHE A 125 5.13 -3.34 -6.94
CA PHE A 125 5.76 -3.44 -5.63
C PHE A 125 6.72 -4.61 -5.59
N THR A 126 7.94 -4.37 -5.15
CA THR A 126 8.95 -5.41 -4.94
C THR A 126 9.28 -5.50 -3.46
N ARG A 127 9.00 -6.64 -2.83
CA ARG A 127 9.31 -6.89 -1.40
C ARG A 127 10.81 -6.89 -1.17
N ALA A 128 11.21 -6.28 -0.07
CA ALA A 128 12.58 -6.42 0.43
C ALA A 128 12.76 -7.82 1.03
N ARG A 129 13.72 -8.55 0.52
CA ARG A 129 14.18 -9.82 1.13
C ARG A 129 15.21 -9.49 2.20
N LEU A 130 15.13 -10.14 3.37
CA LEU A 130 16.16 -10.12 4.42
C LEU A 130 16.44 -8.76 5.10
N ARG A 131 15.53 -7.79 5.05
CA ARG A 131 15.71 -6.51 5.76
C ARG A 131 14.61 -6.31 6.81
N ILE A 132 15.03 -6.14 8.05
CA ILE A 132 14.13 -6.05 9.20
C ILE A 132 13.22 -4.82 9.13
N SER A 133 13.68 -3.71 8.59
CA SER A 133 12.93 -2.45 8.55
C SER A 133 12.30 -2.10 7.20
N LYS A 134 12.88 -2.56 6.09
CA LYS A 134 12.38 -2.26 4.74
C LYS A 134 11.30 -3.23 4.31
N LEU A 135 10.10 -2.72 3.99
CA LEU A 135 9.02 -3.54 3.41
C LEU A 135 9.30 -3.84 1.94
N GLY A 136 9.70 -2.82 1.20
CA GLY A 136 9.95 -2.94 -0.22
C GLY A 136 10.02 -1.61 -0.95
N VAL A 137 9.95 -1.70 -2.27
CA VAL A 137 9.97 -0.57 -3.21
C VAL A 137 8.72 -0.59 -4.05
N LEU A 138 8.03 0.53 -4.11
CA LEU A 138 6.87 0.78 -4.97
C LEU A 138 7.30 1.66 -6.14
N GLU A 139 7.17 1.16 -7.34
CA GLU A 139 7.38 1.88 -8.59
C GLU A 139 6.02 2.22 -9.19
N VAL A 140 5.73 3.51 -9.39
CA VAL A 140 4.52 3.98 -10.08
C VAL A 140 4.91 4.37 -11.49
N MET A 141 4.41 3.64 -12.48
CA MET A 141 4.88 3.68 -13.87
C MET A 141 4.49 4.96 -14.59
N GLU A 142 3.39 5.59 -14.16
CA GLU A 142 2.83 6.79 -14.77
C GLU A 142 2.76 7.93 -13.77
N ARG A 143 2.54 9.12 -14.30
CA ARG A 143 2.18 10.25 -13.44
C ARG A 143 0.73 10.09 -13.01
N VAL A 144 0.51 9.91 -11.71
CA VAL A 144 -0.80 9.82 -11.09
C VAL A 144 -1.03 11.06 -10.22
N ASP A 145 -2.30 11.41 -9.98
CA ASP A 145 -2.61 12.43 -8.98
C ASP A 145 -2.44 11.90 -7.54
N GLU A 146 -2.48 12.78 -6.58
CA GLU A 146 -2.27 12.41 -5.18
C GLU A 146 -3.39 11.50 -4.65
N ALA A 147 -4.62 11.63 -5.14
CA ALA A 147 -5.74 10.79 -4.73
C ALA A 147 -5.54 9.33 -5.17
N LEU A 148 -5.13 9.11 -6.41
CA LEU A 148 -4.81 7.75 -6.89
C LEU A 148 -3.54 7.20 -6.22
N LEU A 149 -2.52 8.03 -6.01
CA LEU A 149 -1.32 7.62 -5.26
C LEU A 149 -1.67 7.17 -3.83
N ALA A 150 -2.55 7.88 -3.15
CA ALA A 150 -3.03 7.51 -1.81
C ALA A 150 -3.72 6.15 -1.81
N LEU A 151 -4.58 5.87 -2.78
CA LEU A 151 -5.23 4.56 -2.96
C LEU A 151 -4.22 3.46 -3.26
N ILE A 152 -3.24 3.72 -4.12
CA ILE A 152 -2.15 2.76 -4.45
C ILE A 152 -1.35 2.42 -3.19
N LEU A 153 -0.93 3.41 -2.40
CA LEU A 153 -0.14 3.21 -1.19
C LEU A 153 -0.89 2.40 -0.13
N VAL A 154 -2.14 2.76 0.16
CA VAL A 154 -2.96 2.06 1.17
C VAL A 154 -3.26 0.63 0.72
N THR A 155 -3.68 0.41 -0.52
CA THR A 155 -4.00 -0.93 -1.03
C THR A 155 -2.74 -1.81 -1.16
N CYS A 156 -1.59 -1.25 -1.51
CA CYS A 156 -0.29 -1.94 -1.47
C CYS A 156 0.03 -2.45 -0.06
N LYS A 157 -0.21 -1.62 0.96
CA LYS A 157 0.01 -2.01 2.37
C LYS A 157 -0.97 -3.10 2.83
N ILE A 158 -2.22 -3.08 2.38
CA ILE A 158 -3.20 -4.15 2.65
C ILE A 158 -2.71 -5.47 2.06
N VAL A 159 -2.32 -5.47 0.78
CA VAL A 159 -1.79 -6.67 0.10
C VAL A 159 -0.55 -7.20 0.81
N HIS A 160 0.38 -6.32 1.19
CA HIS A 160 1.59 -6.72 1.92
C HIS A 160 1.24 -7.42 3.24
N HIS A 161 0.27 -6.89 3.98
CA HIS A 161 -0.20 -7.47 5.23
C HIS A 161 -0.82 -8.86 5.01
N ASP A 162 -1.73 -8.99 4.04
CA ASP A 162 -2.41 -10.26 3.73
C ASP A 162 -1.41 -11.35 3.33
N VAL A 163 -0.39 -11.01 2.55
CA VAL A 163 0.67 -11.95 2.18
C VAL A 163 1.47 -12.38 3.41
N GLN A 164 1.83 -11.46 4.30
CA GLN A 164 2.53 -11.81 5.54
C GLN A 164 1.70 -12.73 6.44
N GLU A 165 0.40 -12.46 6.61
CA GLU A 165 -0.49 -13.33 7.40
C GLU A 165 -0.63 -14.72 6.78
N SER A 166 -0.74 -14.80 5.46
CA SER A 166 -0.79 -16.08 4.73
C SER A 166 0.48 -16.92 4.92
N GLU A 167 1.65 -16.29 4.90
CA GLU A 167 2.93 -16.96 5.12
C GLU A 167 3.07 -17.47 6.57
N GLN A 168 2.57 -16.74 7.55
CA GLN A 168 2.60 -17.12 8.97
C GLN A 168 1.60 -18.23 9.29
N SER A 169 0.48 -18.30 8.57
CA SER A 169 -0.57 -19.31 8.78
C SER A 169 -0.31 -20.63 8.07
N GLY A 170 0.58 -20.65 7.08
CA GLY A 170 0.96 -21.84 6.29
C GLY A 170 2.22 -22.56 6.79
N GLY A 171 2.80 -22.07 7.88
CA GLY A 171 4.00 -22.62 8.50
C GLY A 171 3.73 -23.57 9.67
#